data_b2e2836d4fee5a2354135e3afbdeaca4
#
_entry.id   b2e2836d4fee5a2354135e3afbdeaca4
#
_cell.length_a   1.000
_cell.length_b   1.000
_cell.length_c   1.000
_cell.angle_alpha   90.00
_cell.angle_beta   90.00
_cell.angle_gamma   90.00
#
_symmetry.space_group_name_H-M   'P 1'
#
loop_
_entity.id
_entity.type
_entity.pdbx_description
1 polymer ?
#
loop_
_entity_poly.entity_id
_entity_poly.type
_entity_poly.pdbx_seq_one_letter_code
_entity_poly.pdbx_strand_id
1 'polypeptide(L)'
;MTSAAPDDRVSGRDGAAIDRRWLAHRGGGSAAPENTLAAFRAGLAAGFRAFECDVKLSSDGVPYLLHDDTLTRTTDAHGPAAAWPWARLQRLDAGAWHSARYRGEPLASLDQVLAFAATHGVWLNLEIKPCPGTEVATGHAVATRTAAWARRHPAVPAPLLSSFSPTALQAARAQLDALAVALPLACLHERFSRSDIRVAQVLRAEALHCEWRGLRAADVRAVHHAGLALRVYTVNRARTAARLLALGVDGLFTDRLRLPSRVGG
;
A
#
# COMPACT_ATOMS: atom_id res chain seq x y z
N MET A 1 19.67 4.21 -26.95
CA MET A 1 19.76 3.21 -25.87
C MET A 1 18.43 3.23 -25.14
N THR A 2 17.59 2.24 -25.36
CA THR A 2 16.30 2.09 -24.70
C THR A 2 16.57 1.63 -23.27
N SER A 3 16.41 2.55 -22.31
CA SER A 3 16.37 2.18 -20.89
C SER A 3 15.17 1.26 -20.69
N ALA A 4 15.42 -0.01 -20.42
CA ALA A 4 14.37 -0.93 -20.00
C ALA A 4 13.77 -0.41 -18.69
N ALA A 5 12.43 -0.41 -18.60
CA ALA A 5 11.74 -0.18 -17.35
C ALA A 5 12.29 -1.15 -16.31
N PRO A 6 12.39 -0.76 -15.02
CA PRO A 6 12.84 -1.67 -13.97
C PRO A 6 11.98 -2.93 -14.00
N ASP A 7 12.60 -4.10 -13.98
CA ASP A 7 11.89 -5.38 -13.95
C ASP A 7 11.11 -5.45 -12.62
N ASP A 8 9.79 -5.27 -12.71
CA ASP A 8 8.88 -5.20 -11.57
C ASP A 8 8.57 -6.60 -10.99
N ARG A 9 9.33 -7.62 -11.40
CA ARG A 9 9.25 -8.99 -10.91
C ARG A 9 10.20 -9.21 -9.74
N VAL A 10 9.66 -9.44 -8.55
CA VAL A 10 10.40 -9.85 -7.35
C VAL A 10 10.10 -11.33 -7.10
N SER A 11 11.14 -12.13 -6.86
CA SER A 11 10.97 -13.54 -6.54
C SER A 11 10.25 -13.72 -5.21
N GLY A 12 9.12 -14.43 -5.23
CA GLY A 12 8.45 -14.93 -4.03
C GLY A 12 9.24 -16.08 -3.38
N ARG A 13 8.75 -16.57 -2.25
CA ARG A 13 9.38 -17.64 -1.45
C ARG A 13 9.60 -18.94 -2.24
N ASP A 14 8.80 -19.19 -3.28
CA ASP A 14 8.87 -20.36 -4.15
C ASP A 14 9.66 -20.12 -5.46
N GLY A 15 10.42 -19.02 -5.54
CA GLY A 15 11.14 -18.62 -6.75
C GLY A 15 10.25 -18.06 -7.88
N ALA A 16 8.93 -18.06 -7.72
CA ALA A 16 8.01 -17.49 -8.68
C ALA A 16 8.01 -15.97 -8.57
N ALA A 17 8.09 -15.28 -9.71
CA ALA A 17 8.00 -13.82 -9.74
C ALA A 17 6.60 -13.34 -9.29
N ILE A 18 6.54 -12.43 -8.32
CA ILE A 18 5.29 -11.79 -7.91
C ILE A 18 4.87 -10.81 -9.00
N ASP A 19 3.67 -10.99 -9.54
CA ASP A 19 3.08 -10.02 -10.45
C ASP A 19 2.57 -8.80 -9.66
N ARG A 20 3.30 -7.69 -9.75
CA ARG A 20 2.96 -6.43 -9.09
C ARG A 20 2.08 -5.52 -9.97
N ARG A 21 1.67 -5.98 -11.15
CA ARG A 21 0.73 -5.23 -12.00
C ARG A 21 -0.65 -5.10 -11.36
N TRP A 22 -0.99 -5.99 -10.44
CA TRP A 22 -2.28 -5.98 -9.77
C TRP A 22 -2.11 -5.97 -8.24
N LEU A 23 -2.52 -4.87 -7.63
CA LEU A 23 -2.53 -4.74 -6.17
C LEU A 23 -3.97 -4.82 -5.67
N ALA A 24 -4.22 -5.73 -4.72
CA ALA A 24 -5.48 -5.76 -3.99
C ALA A 24 -5.53 -4.56 -3.04
N HIS A 25 -6.38 -3.58 -3.37
CA HIS A 25 -6.54 -2.35 -2.60
C HIS A 25 -7.14 -2.65 -1.23
N ARG A 26 -6.54 -2.15 -0.17
CA ARG A 26 -6.92 -2.38 1.23
C ARG A 26 -7.06 -3.86 1.60
N GLY A 27 -6.21 -4.71 1.02
CA GLY A 27 -6.17 -6.15 1.24
C GLY A 27 -7.11 -6.97 0.36
N GLY A 28 -8.39 -6.61 0.26
CA GLY A 28 -9.40 -7.39 -0.45
C GLY A 28 -10.39 -6.57 -1.26
N GLY A 29 -10.17 -5.27 -1.41
CA GLY A 29 -11.09 -4.36 -2.08
C GLY A 29 -12.50 -4.43 -1.48
N SER A 30 -13.51 -4.61 -2.35
CA SER A 30 -14.91 -4.70 -1.92
C SER A 30 -15.38 -6.11 -1.56
N ALA A 31 -14.51 -7.12 -1.54
CA ALA A 31 -14.90 -8.52 -1.27
C ALA A 31 -14.93 -8.88 0.21
N ALA A 32 -14.25 -8.08 1.05
CA ALA A 32 -14.15 -8.26 2.49
C ALA A 32 -13.94 -6.88 3.15
N PRO A 33 -14.11 -6.76 4.49
CA PRO A 33 -13.91 -5.49 5.17
C PRO A 33 -12.48 -4.98 5.00
N GLU A 34 -12.35 -3.76 4.46
CA GLU A 34 -11.07 -3.14 4.11
C GLU A 34 -10.10 -3.10 5.30
N ASN A 35 -8.79 -3.21 5.02
CA ASN A 35 -7.73 -3.08 6.03
C ASN A 35 -7.80 -4.10 7.17
N THR A 36 -8.41 -5.27 6.96
CA THR A 36 -8.46 -6.37 7.93
C THR A 36 -7.74 -7.61 7.42
N LEU A 37 -7.37 -8.53 8.31
CA LEU A 37 -6.79 -9.81 7.90
C LEU A 37 -7.77 -10.66 7.07
N ALA A 38 -9.07 -10.51 7.28
CA ALA A 38 -10.09 -11.15 6.44
C ALA A 38 -10.00 -10.67 4.97
N ALA A 39 -9.73 -9.37 4.75
CA ALA A 39 -9.51 -8.82 3.41
C ALA A 39 -8.26 -9.41 2.74
N PHE A 40 -7.14 -9.48 3.46
CA PHE A 40 -5.92 -10.09 2.93
C PHE A 40 -6.11 -11.57 2.59
N ARG A 41 -6.82 -12.34 3.45
CA ARG A 41 -7.17 -13.74 3.16
C ARG A 41 -8.05 -13.87 1.91
N ALA A 42 -9.03 -12.97 1.72
CA ALA A 42 -9.88 -12.96 0.55
C ALA A 42 -9.10 -12.64 -0.74
N GLY A 43 -8.22 -11.64 -0.70
CA GLY A 43 -7.34 -11.30 -1.82
C GLY A 43 -6.38 -12.45 -2.18
N LEU A 44 -5.78 -13.07 -1.17
CA LEU A 44 -4.90 -14.23 -1.35
C LEU A 44 -5.64 -15.41 -2.01
N ALA A 45 -6.86 -15.72 -1.54
CA ALA A 45 -7.71 -16.76 -2.10
C ALA A 45 -8.15 -16.46 -3.55
N ALA A 46 -8.23 -15.18 -3.92
CA ALA A 46 -8.49 -14.73 -5.29
C ALA A 46 -7.24 -14.74 -6.19
N GLY A 47 -6.07 -15.16 -5.67
CA GLY A 47 -4.82 -15.29 -6.44
C GLY A 47 -3.90 -14.06 -6.36
N PHE A 48 -4.25 -13.02 -5.63
CA PHE A 48 -3.36 -11.87 -5.46
C PHE A 48 -2.12 -12.24 -4.64
N ARG A 49 -0.99 -11.65 -5.02
CA ARG A 49 0.30 -11.76 -4.32
C ARG A 49 0.90 -10.38 -4.01
N ALA A 50 0.25 -9.31 -4.46
CA ALA A 50 0.59 -7.94 -4.15
C ALA A 50 -0.62 -7.25 -3.53
N PHE A 51 -0.41 -6.59 -2.39
CA PHE A 51 -1.46 -5.97 -1.58
C PHE A 51 -1.09 -4.55 -1.22
N GLU A 52 -2.10 -3.74 -1.02
CA GLU A 52 -1.96 -2.40 -0.46
C GLU A 52 -2.82 -2.31 0.81
N CYS A 53 -2.38 -1.47 1.75
CA CYS A 53 -3.14 -1.11 2.94
C CYS A 53 -2.69 0.22 3.54
N ASP A 54 -3.61 0.85 4.30
CA ASP A 54 -3.42 2.14 4.97
C ASP A 54 -2.95 1.95 6.41
N VAL A 55 -1.81 2.54 6.78
CA VAL A 55 -1.21 2.40 8.12
C VAL A 55 -1.28 3.72 8.88
N LYS A 56 -1.98 3.72 10.00
CA LYS A 56 -2.08 4.81 10.98
C LYS A 56 -1.30 4.50 12.26
N LEU A 57 -1.24 5.49 13.15
CA LEU A 57 -0.59 5.37 14.45
C LEU A 57 -1.61 5.57 15.57
N SER A 58 -1.66 4.67 16.54
CA SER A 58 -2.47 4.82 17.75
C SER A 58 -1.87 5.86 18.71
N SER A 59 -2.64 6.30 19.71
CA SER A 59 -2.17 7.31 20.68
C SER A 59 -0.96 6.86 21.50
N ASP A 60 -0.74 5.56 21.62
CA ASP A 60 0.40 4.92 22.31
C ASP A 60 1.48 4.41 21.33
N GLY A 61 1.45 4.86 20.06
CA GLY A 61 2.53 4.65 19.10
C GLY A 61 2.56 3.28 18.42
N VAL A 62 1.46 2.53 18.39
CA VAL A 62 1.36 1.26 17.68
C VAL A 62 0.82 1.50 16.27
N PRO A 63 1.54 1.09 15.19
CA PRO A 63 1.04 1.15 13.83
C PRO A 63 -0.07 0.10 13.60
N TYR A 64 -1.20 0.53 13.03
CA TYR A 64 -2.35 -0.30 12.74
C TYR A 64 -3.06 0.13 11.46
N LEU A 65 -3.96 -0.70 10.94
CA LEU A 65 -4.60 -0.47 9.65
C LEU A 65 -5.95 0.22 9.80
N LEU A 66 -6.08 1.39 9.18
CA LEU A 66 -7.33 2.12 9.03
C LEU A 66 -7.16 3.20 7.96
N HIS A 67 -8.17 3.41 7.10
CA HIS A 67 -8.12 4.46 6.08
C HIS A 67 -8.47 5.85 6.63
N ASP A 68 -9.62 5.98 7.29
CA ASP A 68 -10.19 7.26 7.70
C ASP A 68 -9.51 7.82 8.97
N ASP A 69 -9.62 9.14 9.19
CA ASP A 69 -9.15 9.77 10.43
C ASP A 69 -10.07 9.49 11.61
N THR A 70 -11.26 8.95 11.36
CA THR A 70 -12.23 8.56 12.38
C THR A 70 -12.56 7.07 12.32
N LEU A 71 -13.04 6.52 13.43
CA LEU A 71 -13.43 5.11 13.55
C LEU A 71 -14.81 4.80 12.93
N THR A 72 -15.61 5.81 12.66
CA THR A 72 -17.08 5.73 12.46
C THR A 72 -17.52 4.87 11.28
N ARG A 73 -16.81 4.92 10.14
CA ARG A 73 -17.26 4.26 8.90
C ARG A 73 -17.04 2.75 8.91
N THR A 74 -15.93 2.31 9.47
CA THR A 74 -15.47 0.93 9.34
C THR A 74 -15.30 0.20 10.67
N THR A 75 -15.78 0.77 11.76
CA THR A 75 -15.82 0.10 13.08
C THR A 75 -17.11 0.39 13.82
N ASP A 76 -17.33 -0.29 14.93
CA ASP A 76 -18.43 -0.07 15.87
C ASP A 76 -18.20 1.08 16.87
N ALA A 77 -17.13 1.86 16.67
CA ALA A 77 -16.79 3.02 17.50
C ALA A 77 -16.85 4.34 16.70
N HIS A 78 -16.76 5.46 17.41
CA HIS A 78 -16.84 6.80 16.86
C HIS A 78 -15.70 7.68 17.36
N GLY A 79 -15.44 8.77 16.62
CA GLY A 79 -14.47 9.79 16.99
C GLY A 79 -13.09 9.58 16.37
N PRO A 80 -12.11 10.45 16.73
CA PRO A 80 -10.78 10.46 16.12
C PRO A 80 -10.02 9.17 16.43
N ALA A 81 -9.51 8.52 15.39
CA ALA A 81 -8.76 7.26 15.50
C ALA A 81 -7.44 7.44 16.28
N ALA A 82 -6.74 8.56 16.08
CA ALA A 82 -5.49 8.88 16.77
C ALA A 82 -5.63 9.11 18.28
N ALA A 83 -6.85 9.29 18.79
CA ALA A 83 -7.07 9.49 20.23
C ALA A 83 -7.10 8.19 21.05
N TRP A 84 -7.09 7.03 20.38
CA TRP A 84 -7.30 5.74 21.04
C TRP A 84 -5.98 4.95 21.13
N PRO A 85 -5.67 4.34 22.32
CA PRO A 85 -4.56 3.42 22.45
C PRO A 85 -4.88 2.07 21.79
N TRP A 86 -3.84 1.37 21.33
CA TRP A 86 -3.99 0.09 20.63
C TRP A 86 -4.78 -0.94 21.42
N ALA A 87 -4.59 -1.00 22.72
CA ALA A 87 -5.31 -1.94 23.61
C ALA A 87 -6.84 -1.80 23.50
N ARG A 88 -7.37 -0.62 23.13
CA ARG A 88 -8.80 -0.40 22.83
C ARG A 88 -9.11 -0.65 21.38
N LEU A 89 -8.32 -0.13 20.45
CA LEU A 89 -8.52 -0.24 18.99
C LEU A 89 -8.62 -1.71 18.55
N GLN A 90 -7.76 -2.59 19.02
CA GLN A 90 -7.73 -4.01 18.64
C GLN A 90 -8.98 -4.81 19.03
N ARG A 91 -9.88 -4.25 19.87
CA ARG A 91 -11.12 -4.88 20.33
C ARG A 91 -12.34 -4.45 19.52
N LEU A 92 -12.19 -3.46 18.64
CA LEU A 92 -13.30 -2.97 17.83
C LEU A 92 -13.68 -3.97 16.75
N ASP A 93 -14.96 -4.03 16.45
CA ASP A 93 -15.47 -4.77 15.31
C ASP A 93 -15.30 -3.93 14.04
N ALA A 94 -14.34 -4.32 13.22
CA ALA A 94 -14.06 -3.71 11.91
C ALA A 94 -14.69 -4.49 10.74
N GLY A 95 -15.54 -5.47 11.03
CA GLY A 95 -16.13 -6.33 10.00
C GLY A 95 -17.64 -6.21 9.82
N ALA A 96 -18.41 -5.95 10.88
CA ALA A 96 -19.87 -5.94 10.85
C ALA A 96 -20.46 -4.90 9.88
N TRP A 97 -19.81 -3.77 9.69
CA TRP A 97 -20.23 -2.74 8.74
C TRP A 97 -20.27 -3.24 7.28
N HIS A 98 -19.39 -4.19 6.94
CA HIS A 98 -19.32 -4.78 5.61
C HIS A 98 -20.42 -5.83 5.42
N SER A 99 -20.51 -6.79 6.32
CA SER A 99 -21.58 -7.79 6.36
C SER A 99 -21.58 -8.59 7.65
N ALA A 100 -22.72 -9.22 7.97
CA ALA A 100 -22.87 -10.08 9.14
C ALA A 100 -21.86 -11.24 9.20
N ARG A 101 -21.37 -11.70 8.04
CA ARG A 101 -20.34 -12.75 7.93
C ARG A 101 -19.03 -12.38 8.62
N TYR A 102 -18.70 -11.09 8.66
CA TYR A 102 -17.43 -10.57 9.19
C TYR A 102 -17.60 -9.93 10.57
N ARG A 103 -18.75 -10.09 11.21
CA ARG A 103 -18.96 -9.57 12.56
C ARG A 103 -17.87 -10.10 13.50
N GLY A 104 -17.26 -9.21 14.28
CA GLY A 104 -16.19 -9.51 15.20
C GLY A 104 -14.80 -9.60 14.55
N GLU A 105 -14.64 -9.29 13.24
CA GLU A 105 -13.31 -9.15 12.65
C GLU A 105 -12.63 -7.91 13.23
N PRO A 106 -11.47 -8.03 13.90
CA PRO A 106 -10.82 -6.91 14.56
C PRO A 106 -10.03 -6.03 13.57
N LEU A 107 -9.66 -4.82 14.01
CA LEU A 107 -8.61 -4.05 13.36
C LEU A 107 -7.29 -4.84 13.38
N ALA A 108 -6.53 -4.75 12.29
CA ALA A 108 -5.22 -5.40 12.19
C ALA A 108 -4.09 -4.45 12.58
N SER A 109 -3.09 -4.90 13.34
CA SER A 109 -1.84 -4.19 13.50
C SER A 109 -0.93 -4.38 12.29
N LEU A 110 0.03 -3.46 12.08
CA LEU A 110 1.06 -3.62 11.06
C LEU A 110 1.85 -4.92 11.26
N ASP A 111 2.17 -5.28 12.50
CA ASP A 111 2.92 -6.52 12.80
C ASP A 111 2.15 -7.78 12.33
N GLN A 112 0.83 -7.80 12.47
CA GLN A 112 0.00 -8.92 11.99
C GLN A 112 0.01 -9.01 10.45
N VAL A 113 -0.04 -7.89 9.74
CA VAL A 113 0.03 -7.86 8.28
C VAL A 113 1.42 -8.24 7.77
N LEU A 114 2.47 -7.79 8.43
CA LEU A 114 3.84 -8.20 8.13
C LEU A 114 4.05 -9.70 8.39
N ALA A 115 3.46 -10.25 9.45
CA ALA A 115 3.46 -11.70 9.70
C ALA A 115 2.70 -12.48 8.61
N PHE A 116 1.54 -11.96 8.17
CA PHE A 116 0.82 -12.52 7.02
C PHE A 116 1.69 -12.55 5.76
N ALA A 117 2.41 -11.44 5.47
CA ALA A 117 3.30 -11.38 4.32
C ALA A 117 4.44 -12.39 4.39
N ALA A 118 5.05 -12.59 5.58
CA ALA A 118 6.09 -13.58 5.79
C ALA A 118 5.58 -15.01 5.59
N THR A 119 4.37 -15.30 6.09
CA THR A 119 3.75 -16.63 5.99
C THR A 119 3.43 -17.01 4.55
N HIS A 120 2.92 -16.05 3.77
CA HIS A 120 2.38 -16.32 2.43
C HIS A 120 3.30 -15.87 1.28
N GLY A 121 4.46 -15.28 1.57
CA GLY A 121 5.41 -14.82 0.55
C GLY A 121 4.81 -13.74 -0.35
N VAL A 122 4.00 -12.82 0.18
CA VAL A 122 3.33 -11.77 -0.59
C VAL A 122 4.06 -10.43 -0.45
N TRP A 123 3.90 -9.57 -1.44
CA TRP A 123 4.44 -8.22 -1.43
C TRP A 123 3.42 -7.20 -0.92
N LEU A 124 3.90 -6.20 -0.18
CA LEU A 124 3.08 -5.15 0.43
C LEU A 124 3.47 -3.76 -0.08
N ASN A 125 2.47 -2.96 -0.43
CA ASN A 125 2.53 -1.51 -0.44
C ASN A 125 1.85 -1.00 0.83
N LEU A 126 2.64 -0.43 1.74
CA LEU A 126 2.17 0.13 3.01
C LEU A 126 2.01 1.63 2.86
N GLU A 127 0.77 2.13 2.73
CA GLU A 127 0.52 3.56 2.72
C GLU A 127 0.67 4.11 4.15
N ILE A 128 1.67 4.96 4.38
CA ILE A 128 1.79 5.74 5.60
C ILE A 128 0.71 6.82 5.55
N LYS A 129 -0.33 6.66 6.36
CA LYS A 129 -1.52 7.51 6.36
C LYS A 129 -1.72 8.18 7.72
N PRO A 130 -0.93 9.23 8.01
CA PRO A 130 -1.00 9.90 9.30
C PRO A 130 -2.36 10.59 9.50
N CYS A 131 -2.83 10.65 10.74
CA CYS A 131 -3.80 11.64 11.12
C CYS A 131 -3.12 13.03 11.20
N PRO A 132 -3.87 14.14 11.04
CA PRO A 132 -3.30 15.48 11.14
C PRO A 132 -2.46 15.68 12.42
N GLY A 133 -1.22 16.16 12.25
CA GLY A 133 -0.26 16.38 13.33
C GLY A 133 0.54 15.15 13.76
N THR A 134 0.33 13.98 13.14
CA THR A 134 1.08 12.74 13.46
C THR A 134 2.03 12.30 12.35
N GLU A 135 2.28 13.16 11.34
CA GLU A 135 3.00 12.81 10.11
C GLU A 135 4.40 12.24 10.39
N VAL A 136 5.19 12.96 11.17
CA VAL A 136 6.56 12.55 11.52
C VAL A 136 6.56 11.27 12.36
N ALA A 137 5.70 11.22 13.39
CA ALA A 137 5.62 10.07 14.28
C ALA A 137 5.17 8.80 13.53
N THR A 138 4.16 8.92 12.63
CA THR A 138 3.66 7.79 11.85
C THR A 138 4.71 7.31 10.86
N GLY A 139 5.37 8.23 10.12
CA GLY A 139 6.44 7.90 9.18
C GLY A 139 7.60 7.16 9.86
N HIS A 140 8.05 7.67 10.99
CA HIS A 140 9.11 7.06 11.82
C HIS A 140 8.71 5.66 12.32
N ALA A 141 7.52 5.51 12.90
CA ALA A 141 7.06 4.24 13.48
C ALA A 141 6.91 3.14 12.42
N VAL A 142 6.27 3.47 11.26
CA VAL A 142 6.10 2.52 10.15
C VAL A 142 7.44 2.10 9.58
N ALA A 143 8.35 3.05 9.32
CA ALA A 143 9.69 2.75 8.82
C ALA A 143 10.48 1.84 9.78
N THR A 144 10.46 2.14 11.08
CA THR A 144 11.15 1.35 12.11
C THR A 144 10.64 -0.09 12.15
N ARG A 145 9.32 -0.29 12.19
CA ARG A 145 8.71 -1.63 12.24
C ARG A 145 8.99 -2.43 10.99
N THR A 146 8.82 -1.79 9.82
CA THR A 146 9.04 -2.45 8.53
C THR A 146 10.52 -2.79 8.31
N ALA A 147 11.45 -1.91 8.69
CA ALA A 147 12.89 -2.17 8.61
C ALA A 147 13.31 -3.35 9.50
N ALA A 148 12.82 -3.39 10.74
CA ALA A 148 13.10 -4.48 11.67
C ALA A 148 12.55 -5.82 11.15
N TRP A 149 11.37 -5.80 10.51
CA TRP A 149 10.79 -6.98 9.89
C TRP A 149 11.59 -7.43 8.66
N ALA A 150 11.96 -6.52 7.75
CA ALA A 150 12.69 -6.83 6.53
C ALA A 150 14.05 -7.50 6.83
N ARG A 151 14.76 -7.04 7.85
CA ARG A 151 16.01 -7.67 8.31
C ARG A 151 15.81 -9.11 8.78
N ARG A 152 14.68 -9.44 9.40
CA ARG A 152 14.37 -10.79 9.89
C ARG A 152 13.84 -11.72 8.80
N HIS A 153 13.39 -11.16 7.68
CA HIS A 153 12.76 -11.89 6.59
C HIS A 153 13.37 -11.56 5.21
N PRO A 154 14.71 -11.73 5.03
CA PRO A 154 15.40 -11.31 3.79
C PRO A 154 14.95 -12.09 2.54
N ALA A 155 14.32 -13.26 2.71
CA ALA A 155 13.76 -14.05 1.63
C ALA A 155 12.34 -13.64 1.20
N VAL A 156 11.71 -12.70 1.91
CA VAL A 156 10.40 -12.16 1.56
C VAL A 156 10.60 -10.83 0.85
N PRO A 157 9.84 -10.54 -0.21
CA PRO A 157 9.97 -9.26 -0.91
C PRO A 157 9.82 -8.06 0.02
N ALA A 158 10.77 -7.14 -0.03
CA ALA A 158 10.76 -5.95 0.81
C ALA A 158 9.50 -5.10 0.54
N PRO A 159 8.75 -4.70 1.59
CA PRO A 159 7.61 -3.82 1.42
C PRO A 159 8.01 -2.46 0.87
N LEU A 160 7.11 -1.86 0.07
CA LEU A 160 7.22 -0.47 -0.36
C LEU A 160 6.43 0.40 0.59
N LEU A 161 7.00 1.53 1.03
CA LEU A 161 6.32 2.51 1.85
C LEU A 161 5.85 3.66 0.95
N SER A 162 4.57 4.01 1.00
CA SER A 162 4.01 5.11 0.22
C SER A 162 3.27 6.10 1.10
N SER A 163 3.08 7.35 0.63
CA SER A 163 2.26 8.34 1.34
C SER A 163 1.88 9.51 0.45
N PHE A 164 0.73 10.11 0.74
CA PHE A 164 0.35 11.45 0.25
C PHE A 164 1.08 12.56 1.02
N SER A 165 1.59 12.27 2.22
CA SER A 165 2.29 13.25 3.05
C SER A 165 3.80 13.25 2.76
N PRO A 166 4.35 14.30 2.14
CA PRO A 166 5.80 14.44 1.97
C PRO A 166 6.54 14.44 3.31
N THR A 167 5.95 15.02 4.35
CA THR A 167 6.52 15.05 5.70
C THR A 167 6.66 13.64 6.28
N ALA A 168 5.64 12.79 6.13
CA ALA A 168 5.70 11.40 6.58
C ALA A 168 6.74 10.58 5.81
N LEU A 169 6.86 10.80 4.48
CA LEU A 169 7.89 10.14 3.67
C LEU A 169 9.30 10.62 4.02
N GLN A 170 9.50 11.91 4.30
CA GLN A 170 10.79 12.44 4.77
C GLN A 170 11.21 11.81 6.09
N ALA A 171 10.28 11.71 7.05
CA ALA A 171 10.51 11.06 8.32
C ALA A 171 10.84 9.57 8.16
N ALA A 172 10.11 8.87 7.29
CA ALA A 172 10.36 7.46 6.97
C ALA A 172 11.75 7.29 6.32
N ARG A 173 12.14 8.13 5.34
CA ARG A 173 13.44 8.09 4.69
C ARG A 173 14.57 8.34 5.69
N ALA A 174 14.46 9.39 6.51
CA ALA A 174 15.45 9.71 7.54
C ALA A 174 15.65 8.54 8.52
N GLN A 175 14.55 7.90 8.92
CA GLN A 175 14.62 6.74 9.81
C GLN A 175 15.26 5.52 9.15
N LEU A 176 14.94 5.24 7.88
CA LEU A 176 15.55 4.14 7.12
C LEU A 176 17.05 4.36 6.94
N ASP A 177 17.46 5.60 6.66
CA ASP A 177 18.88 5.98 6.55
C ASP A 177 19.60 5.78 7.87
N ALA A 178 19.03 6.25 8.99
CA ALA A 178 19.58 6.07 10.33
C ALA A 178 19.71 4.58 10.72
N LEU A 179 18.79 3.76 10.26
CA LEU A 179 18.82 2.31 10.47
C LEU A 179 19.70 1.57 9.46
N ALA A 180 20.25 2.23 8.44
CA ALA A 180 20.98 1.60 7.32
C ALA A 180 20.17 0.45 6.66
N VAL A 181 18.87 0.68 6.38
CA VAL A 181 17.99 -0.27 5.70
C VAL A 181 17.45 0.37 4.43
N ALA A 182 17.67 -0.29 3.30
CA ALA A 182 17.10 0.13 2.01
C ALA A 182 15.70 -0.46 1.86
N LEU A 183 14.65 0.36 2.05
CA LEU A 183 13.29 0.05 1.63
C LEU A 183 12.83 1.02 0.54
N PRO A 184 12.10 0.53 -0.47
CA PRO A 184 11.57 1.37 -1.54
C PRO A 184 10.51 2.33 -1.00
N LEU A 185 10.50 3.57 -1.51
CA LEU A 185 9.46 4.56 -1.23
C LEU A 185 8.69 4.88 -2.51
N ALA A 186 7.42 5.30 -2.35
CA ALA A 186 6.62 5.88 -3.42
C ALA A 186 5.90 7.15 -2.94
N CYS A 187 5.86 8.17 -3.80
CA CYS A 187 5.05 9.35 -3.55
C CYS A 187 3.65 9.17 -4.13
N LEU A 188 2.61 9.44 -3.33
CA LEU A 188 1.22 9.43 -3.79
C LEU A 188 0.75 10.85 -4.09
N HIS A 189 -0.02 11.00 -5.17
CA HIS A 189 -0.62 12.25 -5.61
C HIS A 189 -2.04 12.01 -6.11
N GLU A 190 -2.98 12.91 -5.81
CA GLU A 190 -4.34 12.82 -6.35
C GLU A 190 -4.34 12.93 -7.89
N ARG A 191 -3.49 13.78 -8.43
CA ARG A 191 -3.29 13.93 -9.88
C ARG A 191 -1.82 14.01 -10.18
N PHE A 192 -1.40 13.40 -11.27
CA PHE A 192 -0.03 13.48 -11.73
C PHE A 192 0.31 14.90 -12.19
N SER A 193 1.45 15.40 -11.74
CA SER A 193 2.12 16.60 -12.22
C SER A 193 3.60 16.31 -12.48
N ARG A 194 4.22 16.99 -13.42
CA ARG A 194 5.66 16.82 -13.69
C ARG A 194 6.55 17.23 -12.51
N SER A 195 6.07 18.12 -11.65
CA SER A 195 6.75 18.48 -10.40
C SER A 195 6.90 17.31 -9.44
N ASP A 196 5.98 16.32 -9.51
CA ASP A 196 5.97 15.15 -8.61
C ASP A 196 7.22 14.28 -8.83
N ILE A 197 7.75 14.24 -10.06
CA ILE A 197 9.00 13.56 -10.39
C ILE A 197 10.16 14.13 -9.57
N ARG A 198 10.23 15.46 -9.42
CA ARG A 198 11.27 16.11 -8.61
C ARG A 198 11.13 15.77 -7.13
N VAL A 199 9.90 15.75 -6.60
CA VAL A 199 9.64 15.35 -5.22
C VAL A 199 10.10 13.91 -4.97
N ALA A 200 9.76 12.99 -5.89
CA ALA A 200 10.20 11.60 -5.82
C ALA A 200 11.73 11.45 -5.85
N GLN A 201 12.41 12.22 -6.71
CA GLN A 201 13.88 12.22 -6.81
C GLN A 201 14.53 12.71 -5.51
N VAL A 202 14.03 13.80 -4.91
CA VAL A 202 14.53 14.32 -3.62
C VAL A 202 14.38 13.30 -2.51
N LEU A 203 13.25 12.57 -2.48
CA LEU A 203 12.99 11.53 -1.51
C LEU A 203 13.67 10.19 -1.85
N ARG A 204 14.39 10.11 -2.97
CA ARG A 204 14.96 8.85 -3.49
C ARG A 204 13.90 7.76 -3.54
N ALA A 205 12.69 8.14 -3.98
CA ALA A 205 11.60 7.20 -4.19
C ALA A 205 11.82 6.39 -5.46
N GLU A 206 11.27 5.17 -5.51
CA GLU A 206 11.36 4.27 -6.67
C GLU A 206 10.11 4.32 -7.53
N ALA A 207 9.01 4.91 -7.02
CA ALA A 207 7.75 4.95 -7.72
C ALA A 207 6.95 6.23 -7.45
N LEU A 208 6.05 6.53 -8.39
CA LEU A 208 4.94 7.46 -8.22
C LEU A 208 3.62 6.69 -8.29
N HIS A 209 2.70 7.02 -7.40
CA HIS A 209 1.33 6.53 -7.43
C HIS A 209 0.37 7.70 -7.60
N CYS A 210 -0.58 7.61 -8.54
CA CYS A 210 -1.54 8.71 -8.75
C CYS A 210 -2.91 8.19 -9.21
N GLU A 211 -3.92 9.06 -9.13
CA GLU A 211 -5.19 8.76 -9.79
C GLU A 211 -4.98 8.67 -11.31
N TRP A 212 -5.61 7.67 -11.93
CA TRP A 212 -5.44 7.38 -13.37
C TRP A 212 -6.13 8.37 -14.31
N ARG A 213 -7.08 9.20 -13.80
CA ARG A 213 -7.83 10.14 -14.64
C ARG A 213 -6.92 11.23 -15.17
N GLY A 214 -7.04 11.49 -16.48
CA GLY A 214 -6.22 12.52 -17.16
C GLY A 214 -4.80 12.07 -17.51
N LEU A 215 -4.35 10.87 -17.09
CA LEU A 215 -3.02 10.36 -17.41
C LEU A 215 -2.87 10.09 -18.92
N ARG A 216 -1.76 10.56 -19.48
CA ARG A 216 -1.41 10.45 -20.90
C ARG A 216 -0.14 9.62 -21.08
N ALA A 217 0.06 9.06 -22.29
CA ALA A 217 1.28 8.32 -22.60
C ALA A 217 2.58 9.15 -22.39
N ALA A 218 2.51 10.47 -22.62
CA ALA A 218 3.65 11.36 -22.40
C ALA A 218 4.01 11.48 -20.91
N ASP A 219 3.03 11.35 -20.01
CA ASP A 219 3.22 11.41 -18.55
C ASP A 219 3.89 10.12 -18.08
N VAL A 220 3.41 8.95 -18.54
CA VAL A 220 4.02 7.65 -18.25
C VAL A 220 5.48 7.63 -18.71
N ARG A 221 5.74 8.05 -19.96
CA ARG A 221 7.11 8.14 -20.46
C ARG A 221 8.00 9.08 -19.64
N ALA A 222 7.46 10.21 -19.17
CA ALA A 222 8.24 11.15 -18.36
C ALA A 222 8.64 10.54 -17.01
N VAL A 223 7.75 9.77 -16.37
CA VAL A 223 8.03 9.04 -15.13
C VAL A 223 9.09 7.96 -15.38
N HIS A 224 8.95 7.16 -16.44
CA HIS A 224 9.93 6.12 -16.78
C HIS A 224 11.31 6.70 -17.15
N HIS A 225 11.38 7.84 -17.88
CA HIS A 225 12.65 8.51 -18.16
C HIS A 225 13.37 9.01 -16.90
N ALA A 226 12.60 9.25 -15.83
CA ALA A 226 13.18 9.61 -14.53
C ALA A 226 13.62 8.38 -13.71
N GLY A 227 13.49 7.16 -14.25
CA GLY A 227 13.84 5.92 -13.58
C GLY A 227 12.81 5.47 -12.53
N LEU A 228 11.58 6.00 -12.58
CA LEU A 228 10.52 5.72 -11.62
C LEU A 228 9.46 4.77 -12.20
N ALA A 229 8.93 3.89 -11.39
CA ALA A 229 7.73 3.13 -11.73
C ALA A 229 6.47 3.99 -11.50
N LEU A 230 5.42 3.77 -12.32
CA LEU A 230 4.14 4.45 -12.18
C LEU A 230 3.02 3.45 -11.91
N ARG A 231 2.37 3.57 -10.72
CA ARG A 231 1.19 2.80 -10.38
C ARG A 231 -0.01 3.71 -10.21
N VAL A 232 -1.21 3.21 -10.54
CA VAL A 232 -2.41 4.05 -10.52
C VAL A 232 -3.59 3.45 -9.76
N TYR A 233 -4.36 4.28 -9.09
CA TYR A 233 -5.51 3.93 -8.27
C TYR A 233 -6.76 4.72 -8.67
N THR A 234 -7.99 4.30 -8.33
CA THR A 234 -8.39 2.92 -8.11
C THR A 234 -9.07 2.43 -9.38
N VAL A 235 -8.60 1.36 -9.95
CA VAL A 235 -9.01 0.88 -11.27
C VAL A 235 -9.92 -0.34 -11.11
N ASN A 236 -11.22 -0.16 -11.41
CA ASN A 236 -12.25 -1.16 -11.16
C ASN A 236 -12.99 -1.63 -12.42
N ARG A 237 -12.55 -1.19 -13.62
CA ARG A 237 -13.16 -1.54 -14.92
C ARG A 237 -12.15 -2.13 -15.88
N ALA A 238 -12.46 -3.28 -16.50
CA ALA A 238 -11.56 -4.01 -17.40
C ALA A 238 -11.06 -3.15 -18.57
N ARG A 239 -11.96 -2.40 -19.24
CA ARG A 239 -11.55 -1.50 -20.34
C ARG A 239 -10.57 -0.41 -19.89
N THR A 240 -10.76 0.14 -18.68
CA THR A 240 -9.84 1.15 -18.11
C THR A 240 -8.50 0.50 -17.81
N ALA A 241 -8.49 -0.66 -17.20
CA ALA A 241 -7.28 -1.41 -16.87
C ALA A 241 -6.47 -1.74 -18.13
N ALA A 242 -7.11 -2.34 -19.16
CA ALA A 242 -6.46 -2.66 -20.42
C ALA A 242 -5.84 -1.42 -21.09
N ARG A 243 -6.56 -0.29 -21.11
CA ARG A 243 -6.05 0.98 -21.64
C ARG A 243 -4.81 1.47 -20.86
N LEU A 244 -4.84 1.42 -19.54
CA LEU A 244 -3.74 1.91 -18.70
C LEU A 244 -2.50 1.02 -18.84
N LEU A 245 -2.66 -0.31 -18.86
CA LEU A 245 -1.57 -1.24 -19.13
C LEU A 245 -0.99 -1.02 -20.55
N ALA A 246 -1.82 -0.76 -21.55
CA ALA A 246 -1.37 -0.42 -22.91
C ALA A 246 -0.64 0.93 -22.98
N LEU A 247 -0.90 1.86 -22.05
CA LEU A 247 -0.12 3.10 -21.88
C LEU A 247 1.25 2.87 -21.24
N GLY A 248 1.50 1.67 -20.67
CA GLY A 248 2.75 1.31 -19.99
C GLY A 248 2.75 1.59 -18.50
N VAL A 249 1.58 1.71 -17.84
CA VAL A 249 1.50 1.83 -16.38
C VAL A 249 1.97 0.51 -15.74
N ASP A 250 2.84 0.59 -14.72
CA ASP A 250 3.50 -0.57 -14.11
C ASP A 250 2.60 -1.33 -13.13
N GLY A 251 1.57 -0.68 -12.56
CA GLY A 251 0.65 -1.37 -11.66
C GLY A 251 -0.66 -0.64 -11.41
N LEU A 252 -1.67 -1.42 -11.03
CA LEU A 252 -3.04 -1.00 -10.85
C LEU A 252 -3.55 -1.43 -9.47
N PHE A 253 -4.00 -0.48 -8.66
CA PHE A 253 -4.74 -0.78 -7.43
C PHE A 253 -6.21 -1.02 -7.76
N THR A 254 -6.79 -2.11 -7.26
CA THR A 254 -8.17 -2.47 -7.58
C THR A 254 -8.95 -2.95 -6.37
N ASP A 255 -10.25 -2.55 -6.30
CA ASP A 255 -11.22 -3.12 -5.37
C ASP A 255 -11.90 -4.38 -5.92
N ARG A 256 -11.57 -4.81 -7.15
CA ARG A 256 -12.27 -5.90 -7.86
C ARG A 256 -11.35 -7.09 -8.03
N LEU A 257 -11.39 -8.04 -7.09
CA LEU A 257 -10.51 -9.22 -7.08
C LEU A 257 -10.63 -10.11 -8.34
N ARG A 258 -11.75 -10.02 -9.08
CA ARG A 258 -11.92 -10.73 -10.37
C ARG A 258 -11.45 -9.93 -11.59
N LEU A 259 -10.90 -8.72 -11.40
CA LEU A 259 -10.52 -7.86 -12.52
C LEU A 259 -9.33 -8.41 -13.33
N PRO A 260 -8.27 -8.95 -12.72
CA PRO A 260 -7.13 -9.48 -13.48
C PRO A 260 -7.52 -10.54 -14.50
N SER A 261 -8.39 -11.49 -14.14
CA SER A 261 -8.85 -12.55 -15.03
C SER A 261 -9.71 -12.06 -16.21
N ARG A 262 -10.18 -10.81 -16.18
CA ARG A 262 -10.97 -10.19 -17.25
C ARG A 262 -10.14 -9.36 -18.22
N VAL A 263 -8.87 -9.14 -17.93
CA VAL A 263 -7.97 -8.28 -18.73
C VAL A 263 -6.86 -9.10 -19.38
N GLY A 264 -6.56 -10.30 -18.87
CA GLY A 264 -5.51 -11.19 -19.36
C GLY A 264 -6.00 -12.32 -20.27
N GLY A 265 -7.26 -12.25 -20.76
CA GLY A 265 -7.82 -13.18 -21.74
C GLY A 265 -7.64 -12.69 -23.17
#